data_67b4b24a92003445edf7f58cf734f195
#
_entry.id   67b4b24a92003445edf7f58cf734f195
#
_cell.length_a   1.000
_cell.length_b   1.000
_cell.length_c   1.000
_cell.angle_alpha   90.00
_cell.angle_beta   90.00
_cell.angle_gamma   90.00
#
_symmetry.space_group_name_H-M   'P 1'
#
loop_
_entity.id
_entity.type
_entity.pdbx_description
1 polymer ?
#
loop_
_entity_poly.entity_id
_entity_poly.type
_entity_poly.pdbx_seq_one_letter_code
_entity_poly.pdbx_strand_id
1 'polypeptide(L)'
;MNRRKLAILTTIAAILAAGEIGSAIMIWQENYPGSLPWAAVVFAAFFLTATWLLGRGRATAGTVFAGLLCLFEVVEFPSWPKHNALDWTYQTTFALVSLAGLIAAIAVLADRIRHRAAA
;
A
#
# COMPACT_ATOMS: atom_id res chain seq x y z
N MET A 1 4.80 -5.54 21.67
CA MET A 1 4.25 -5.19 20.36
C MET A 1 3.46 -6.36 19.80
N ASN A 2 2.37 -6.10 19.11
CA ASN A 2 1.53 -7.16 18.55
C ASN A 2 2.09 -7.65 17.21
N ARG A 3 2.72 -8.83 17.20
CA ARG A 3 3.27 -9.45 16.00
C ARG A 3 2.21 -9.72 14.93
N ARG A 4 0.98 -9.99 15.37
CA ARG A 4 -0.13 -10.27 14.47
C ARG A 4 -0.48 -9.04 13.61
N LYS A 5 -0.53 -7.85 14.21
CA LYS A 5 -0.79 -6.61 13.48
C LYS A 5 0.31 -6.30 12.49
N LEU A 6 1.57 -6.50 12.87
CA LEU A 6 2.71 -6.34 11.97
C LEU A 6 2.66 -7.33 10.81
N ALA A 7 2.31 -8.58 11.08
CA ALA A 7 2.19 -9.59 10.03
C ALA A 7 1.07 -9.23 9.04
N ILE A 8 -0.06 -8.75 9.54
CA ILE A 8 -1.16 -8.29 8.69
C ILE A 8 -0.70 -7.12 7.81
N LEU A 9 -0.04 -6.13 8.39
CA LEU A 9 0.44 -4.98 7.65
C LEU A 9 1.47 -5.39 6.59
N THR A 10 2.40 -6.26 6.94
CA THR A 10 3.41 -6.77 6.00
C THR A 10 2.76 -7.50 4.83
N THR A 11 1.77 -8.34 5.12
CA THR A 11 1.02 -9.07 4.10
C THR A 11 0.28 -8.09 3.17
N ILE A 12 -0.39 -7.09 3.73
CA ILE A 12 -1.09 -6.08 2.94
C ILE A 12 -0.10 -5.32 2.05
N ALA A 13 1.04 -4.91 2.58
CA ALA A 13 2.06 -4.20 1.79
C ALA A 13 2.57 -5.05 0.62
N ALA A 14 2.79 -6.35 0.85
CA ALA A 14 3.20 -7.27 -0.21
C ALA A 14 2.12 -7.45 -1.27
N ILE A 15 0.86 -7.57 -0.86
CA ILE A 15 -0.28 -7.66 -1.77
C ILE A 15 -0.40 -6.39 -2.62
N LEU A 16 -0.23 -5.22 -2.00
CA LEU A 16 -0.29 -3.94 -2.71
C LEU A 16 0.87 -3.80 -3.69
N ALA A 17 2.06 -4.27 -3.35
CA ALA A 17 3.19 -4.31 -4.28
C ALA A 17 2.84 -5.13 -5.53
N ALA A 18 2.28 -6.33 -5.33
CA ALA A 18 1.84 -7.18 -6.44
C ALA A 18 0.73 -6.50 -7.24
N GLY A 19 -0.20 -5.84 -6.57
CA GLY A 19 -1.28 -5.09 -7.21
C GLY A 19 -0.77 -3.95 -8.08
N GLU A 20 0.26 -3.23 -7.62
CA GLU A 20 0.89 -2.16 -8.42
C GLU A 20 1.57 -2.73 -9.66
N ILE A 21 2.24 -3.87 -9.56
CA ILE A 21 2.84 -4.53 -10.73
C ILE A 21 1.74 -4.92 -11.73
N GLY A 22 0.65 -5.51 -11.25
CA GLY A 22 -0.49 -5.84 -12.10
C GLY A 22 -1.10 -4.62 -12.75
N SER A 23 -1.23 -3.52 -12.00
CA SER A 23 -1.70 -2.24 -12.53
C SER A 23 -0.80 -1.71 -13.63
N ALA A 24 0.52 -1.76 -13.43
CA ALA A 24 1.50 -1.33 -14.44
C ALA A 24 1.34 -2.12 -15.74
N ILE A 25 1.15 -3.44 -15.63
CA ILE A 25 0.95 -4.30 -16.80
C ILE A 25 -0.35 -3.94 -17.53
N MET A 26 -1.44 -3.75 -16.79
CA MET A 26 -2.73 -3.36 -17.38
C MET A 26 -2.65 -2.02 -18.10
N ILE A 27 -2.05 -1.02 -17.45
CA ILE A 27 -1.90 0.31 -18.02
C ILE A 27 -1.05 0.24 -19.29
N TRP A 28 0.03 -0.54 -19.27
CA TRP A 28 0.90 -0.75 -20.42
C TRP A 28 0.13 -1.38 -21.59
N GLN A 29 -0.67 -2.41 -21.31
CA GLN A 29 -1.47 -3.09 -22.34
C GLN A 29 -2.56 -2.20 -22.94
N GLU A 30 -3.10 -1.28 -22.16
CA GLU A 30 -4.12 -0.34 -22.61
C GLU A 30 -3.55 0.88 -23.33
N ASN A 31 -2.24 0.94 -23.50
CA ASN A 31 -1.52 2.02 -24.21
C ASN A 31 -1.80 3.41 -23.62
N TYR A 32 -1.90 3.52 -22.30
CA TYR A 32 -2.01 4.83 -21.68
C TYR A 32 -0.77 5.67 -21.97
N PRO A 33 -0.95 6.96 -22.35
CA PRO A 33 0.19 7.81 -22.65
C PRO A 33 0.96 8.24 -21.40
N GLY A 34 2.24 8.49 -21.59
CA GLY A 34 3.06 9.20 -20.63
C GLY A 34 3.62 8.35 -19.52
N SER A 35 3.63 8.91 -18.31
CA SER A 35 4.34 8.37 -17.15
C SER A 35 3.50 7.44 -16.28
N LEU A 36 2.24 7.18 -16.62
CA LEU A 36 1.33 6.41 -15.76
C LEU A 36 1.85 5.00 -15.44
N PRO A 37 2.32 4.19 -16.43
CA PRO A 37 2.86 2.86 -16.10
C PRO A 37 4.08 2.94 -15.20
N TRP A 38 4.92 3.96 -15.39
CA TRP A 38 6.11 4.16 -14.57
C TRP A 38 5.76 4.56 -13.15
N ALA A 39 4.68 5.34 -12.96
CA ALA A 39 4.19 5.66 -11.63
C ALA A 39 3.81 4.39 -10.85
N ALA A 40 3.11 3.46 -11.50
CA ALA A 40 2.76 2.19 -10.88
C ALA A 40 4.00 1.36 -10.53
N VAL A 41 5.01 1.33 -11.40
CA VAL A 41 6.27 0.63 -11.11
C VAL A 41 6.98 1.25 -9.91
N VAL A 42 7.04 2.58 -9.83
CA VAL A 42 7.66 3.29 -8.70
C VAL A 42 6.93 2.96 -7.40
N PHE A 43 5.60 2.97 -7.41
CA PHE A 43 4.83 2.62 -6.22
C PHE A 43 4.98 1.16 -5.84
N ALA A 44 5.11 0.25 -6.83
CA ALA A 44 5.45 -1.15 -6.55
C ALA A 44 6.77 -1.25 -5.80
N ALA A 45 7.79 -0.51 -6.25
CA ALA A 45 9.09 -0.48 -5.57
C ALA A 45 8.97 0.08 -4.15
N PHE A 46 8.14 1.11 -3.94
CA PHE A 46 7.89 1.67 -2.61
C PHE A 46 7.22 0.66 -1.68
N PHE A 47 6.19 -0.04 -2.15
CA PHE A 47 5.53 -1.06 -1.33
C PHE A 47 6.46 -2.23 -1.02
N LEU A 48 7.32 -2.62 -1.97
CA LEU A 48 8.35 -3.64 -1.72
C LEU A 48 9.34 -3.17 -0.67
N THR A 49 9.74 -1.90 -0.72
CA THR A 49 10.63 -1.30 0.29
C THR A 49 9.98 -1.32 1.66
N ALA A 50 8.70 -0.94 1.75
CA ALA A 50 7.96 -1.00 3.01
C ALA A 50 7.90 -2.43 3.55
N THR A 51 7.61 -3.39 2.70
CA THR A 51 7.58 -4.81 3.06
C THR A 51 8.95 -5.27 3.60
N TRP A 52 10.01 -4.86 2.92
CA TRP A 52 11.37 -5.19 3.33
C TRP A 52 11.72 -4.60 4.70
N LEU A 53 11.38 -3.32 4.92
CA LEU A 53 11.63 -2.66 6.21
C LEU A 53 10.90 -3.38 7.33
N LEU A 54 9.65 -3.74 7.12
CA LEU A 54 8.86 -4.47 8.11
C LEU A 54 9.47 -5.84 8.41
N GLY A 55 9.93 -6.54 7.38
CA GLY A 55 10.56 -7.86 7.52
C GLY A 55 11.92 -7.81 8.17
N ARG A 56 12.61 -6.68 8.10
CA ARG A 56 13.96 -6.49 8.71
C ARG A 56 13.91 -5.98 10.13
N GLY A 57 12.73 -5.92 10.73
CA GLY A 57 12.59 -5.44 12.10
C GLY A 57 12.59 -3.92 12.25
N ARG A 58 12.58 -3.18 11.14
CA ARG A 58 12.44 -1.72 11.16
C ARG A 58 10.96 -1.36 11.15
N ALA A 59 10.27 -1.77 12.18
CA ALA A 59 8.82 -1.75 12.22
C ALA A 59 8.24 -0.33 12.18
N THR A 60 8.85 0.63 12.88
CA THR A 60 8.35 2.01 12.88
C THR A 60 8.49 2.65 11.50
N ALA A 61 9.69 2.58 10.92
CA ALA A 61 9.94 3.15 9.60
C ALA A 61 9.05 2.48 8.54
N GLY A 62 8.98 1.15 8.55
CA GLY A 62 8.16 0.40 7.60
C GLY A 62 6.68 0.70 7.75
N THR A 63 6.18 0.83 8.98
CA THR A 63 4.78 1.14 9.26
C THR A 63 4.42 2.54 8.79
N VAL A 64 5.25 3.54 9.08
CA VAL A 64 5.01 4.91 8.64
C VAL A 64 5.01 4.98 7.11
N PHE A 65 5.99 4.34 6.48
CA PHE A 65 6.09 4.35 5.01
C PHE A 65 4.88 3.65 4.38
N ALA A 66 4.54 2.45 4.84
CA ALA A 66 3.37 1.73 4.33
C ALA A 66 2.07 2.52 4.54
N GLY A 67 1.92 3.14 5.71
CA GLY A 67 0.75 3.96 6.02
C GLY A 67 0.61 5.16 5.10
N LEU A 68 1.71 5.87 4.84
CA LEU A 68 1.72 7.02 3.94
C LEU A 68 1.40 6.60 2.50
N LEU A 69 1.94 5.47 2.04
CA LEU A 69 1.63 4.94 0.72
C LEU A 69 0.14 4.57 0.60
N CYS A 70 -0.40 3.90 1.60
CA CYS A 70 -1.81 3.53 1.62
C CYS A 70 -2.71 4.77 1.65
N LEU A 71 -2.36 5.77 2.42
CA LEU A 71 -3.10 7.04 2.45
C LEU A 71 -3.11 7.70 1.08
N PHE A 72 -1.96 7.76 0.43
CA PHE A 72 -1.84 8.32 -0.91
C PHE A 72 -2.76 7.59 -1.89
N GLU A 73 -2.76 6.26 -1.87
CA GLU A 73 -3.57 5.45 -2.78
C GLU A 73 -5.07 5.69 -2.57
N VAL A 74 -5.51 5.79 -1.32
CA VAL A 74 -6.93 6.06 -1.00
C VAL A 74 -7.33 7.45 -1.49
N VAL A 75 -6.48 8.45 -1.26
CA VAL A 75 -6.77 9.85 -1.66
C VAL A 75 -6.80 9.98 -3.18
N GLU A 76 -5.91 9.30 -3.88
CA GLU A 76 -5.77 9.40 -5.33
C GLU A 76 -6.77 8.54 -6.11
N PHE A 77 -7.43 7.58 -5.46
CA PHE A 77 -8.35 6.66 -6.12
C PHE A 77 -9.37 7.36 -7.04
N PRO A 78 -10.04 8.46 -6.63
CA PRO A 78 -11.03 9.10 -7.49
C PRO A 78 -10.44 9.70 -8.78
N SER A 79 -9.15 10.03 -8.79
CA SER A 79 -8.48 10.65 -9.94
C SER A 79 -7.95 9.64 -10.95
N TRP A 80 -7.93 8.34 -10.61
CA TRP A 80 -7.42 7.31 -11.51
C TRP A 80 -8.38 7.11 -12.69
N PRO A 81 -7.84 6.96 -13.93
CA PRO A 81 -8.70 6.72 -15.09
C PRO A 81 -9.42 5.38 -14.98
N LYS A 82 -10.72 5.38 -15.24
CA LYS A 82 -11.56 4.19 -15.17
C LYS A 82 -12.37 4.10 -16.46
N HIS A 83 -12.00 3.18 -17.34
CA HIS A 83 -12.58 3.08 -18.68
C HIS A 83 -13.59 1.94 -18.85
N ASN A 84 -13.55 0.94 -17.95
CA ASN A 84 -14.39 -0.23 -18.05
C ASN A 84 -14.65 -0.86 -16.67
N ALA A 85 -15.47 -1.89 -16.62
CA ALA A 85 -15.82 -2.59 -15.39
C ALA A 85 -14.60 -3.22 -14.71
N LEU A 86 -13.62 -3.68 -15.49
CA LEU A 86 -12.40 -4.26 -14.95
C LEU A 86 -11.58 -3.21 -14.20
N ASP A 87 -11.42 -2.02 -14.78
CA ASP A 87 -10.73 -0.91 -14.11
C ASP A 87 -11.41 -0.54 -12.79
N TRP A 88 -12.74 -0.40 -12.80
CA TRP A 88 -13.49 -0.08 -11.61
C TRP A 88 -13.32 -1.14 -10.53
N THR A 89 -13.43 -2.42 -10.89
CA THR A 89 -13.30 -3.54 -9.95
C THR A 89 -11.88 -3.59 -9.38
N TYR A 90 -10.88 -3.52 -10.23
CA TYR A 90 -9.48 -3.59 -9.82
C TYR A 90 -9.12 -2.44 -8.89
N GLN A 91 -9.44 -1.22 -9.30
CA GLN A 91 -9.08 -0.01 -8.54
C GLN A 91 -9.84 0.08 -7.22
N THR A 92 -11.12 -0.29 -7.22
CA THR A 92 -11.91 -0.31 -5.98
C THR A 92 -11.34 -1.33 -4.99
N THR A 93 -11.00 -2.52 -5.46
CA THR A 93 -10.37 -3.55 -4.63
C THR A 93 -9.04 -3.05 -4.08
N PHE A 94 -8.21 -2.45 -4.93
CA PHE A 94 -6.92 -1.90 -4.53
C PHE A 94 -7.10 -0.82 -3.46
N ALA A 95 -8.05 0.09 -3.66
CA ALA A 95 -8.33 1.16 -2.71
C ALA A 95 -8.82 0.62 -1.36
N LEU A 96 -9.68 -0.41 -1.38
CA LEU A 96 -10.16 -1.04 -0.15
C LEU A 96 -9.04 -1.75 0.60
N VAL A 97 -8.15 -2.44 -0.10
CA VAL A 97 -6.98 -3.07 0.52
C VAL A 97 -6.04 -2.00 1.08
N SER A 98 -5.86 -0.89 0.37
CA SER A 98 -5.06 0.25 0.84
C SER A 98 -5.67 0.86 2.10
N LEU A 99 -6.99 0.99 2.17
CA LEU A 99 -7.68 1.47 3.36
C LEU A 99 -7.45 0.52 4.54
N ALA A 100 -7.54 -0.78 4.32
CA ALA A 100 -7.23 -1.78 5.35
C ALA A 100 -5.79 -1.65 5.81
N GLY A 101 -4.86 -1.42 4.89
CA GLY A 101 -3.45 -1.19 5.21
C GLY A 101 -3.23 0.07 6.04
N LEU A 102 -3.93 1.15 5.73
CA LEU A 102 -3.88 2.39 6.50
C LEU A 102 -4.38 2.17 7.92
N ILE A 103 -5.49 1.47 8.09
CA ILE A 103 -6.05 1.14 9.41
C ILE A 103 -5.05 0.28 10.20
N ALA A 104 -4.46 -0.73 9.56
CA ALA A 104 -3.47 -1.58 10.20
C ALA A 104 -2.23 -0.78 10.63
N ALA A 105 -1.76 0.15 9.79
CA ALA A 105 -0.63 1.00 10.12
C ALA A 105 -0.93 1.89 11.32
N ILE A 106 -2.11 2.50 11.36
CA ILE A 106 -2.55 3.31 12.49
C ILE A 106 -2.61 2.47 13.77
N ALA A 107 -3.13 1.25 13.68
CA ALA A 107 -3.21 0.34 14.83
C ALA A 107 -1.83 -0.02 15.38
N VAL A 108 -0.87 -0.30 14.49
CA VAL A 108 0.51 -0.60 14.89
C VAL A 108 1.15 0.61 15.57
N LEU A 109 1.01 1.81 14.98
CA LEU A 109 1.56 3.03 15.55
C LEU A 109 0.93 3.37 16.89
N ALA A 110 -0.38 3.19 17.03
CA ALA A 110 -1.08 3.43 18.28
C ALA A 110 -0.58 2.49 19.39
N ASP A 111 -0.36 1.22 19.08
CA ASP A 111 0.20 0.26 20.03
C ASP A 111 1.62 0.67 20.46
N ARG A 112 2.43 1.16 19.52
CA ARG A 112 3.80 1.61 19.84
C ARG A 112 3.80 2.83 20.75
N ILE A 113 2.92 3.78 20.49
CA ILE A 113 2.78 4.99 21.30
C ILE A 113 2.33 4.60 22.72
N ARG A 114 1.34 3.72 22.83
CA ARG A 114 0.86 3.24 24.14
C ARG A 114 1.96 2.51 24.90
N HIS A 115 2.76 1.71 24.22
CA HIS A 115 3.88 0.97 24.83
C HIS A 115 4.93 1.93 25.38
N ARG A 116 5.25 3.00 24.65
CA ARG A 116 6.18 4.04 25.12
C ARG A 116 5.62 4.81 26.31
N ALA A 117 4.32 5.11 26.30
CA ALA A 117 3.69 5.82 27.41
C ALA A 117 3.63 4.97 28.68
N ALA A 118 3.53 3.65 28.55
CA ALA A 118 3.50 2.72 29.66
C ALA A 118 4.89 2.41 30.23
N ALA A 119 5.94 2.67 29.46
CA ALA A 119 7.32 2.47 29.91
C ALA A 119 7.80 3.69 30.68
#